data_0832905b972816fa932dffa38f162570
#
_entry.id   0832905b972816fa932dffa38f162570
#
_cell.length_a   1.000
_cell.length_b   1.000
_cell.length_c   1.000
_cell.angle_alpha   90.00
_cell.angle_beta   90.00
_cell.angle_gamma   90.00
#
_symmetry.space_group_name_H-M   'P 1'
#
loop_
_entity.id
_entity.type
_entity.pdbx_description
1 polymer ?
#
loop_
_entity_poly.entity_id
_entity_poly.type
_entity_poly.pdbx_seq_one_letter_code
_entity_poly.pdbx_strand_id
1 'polypeptide(L)'
;LHDLESRADGLIVLTGGTKGAVNRLLTDGQGDKAEILLVRLSRAFPGRVYVELQRHGLPAEDLAEPGLVDLAYKHGLPLVATNEPFFADRGMYEAHDALICIAEGAYVAQEERRRLTPEHYFKSPSEMRELFADLPEACDNTLVVSRRCAFMVNKRKPILPPFRMDGLTEAEVLRRKCWEGLAARLEKHVFQPGMTEEEKEHAAR
;
A
#
# COMPACT_ATOMS: atom_id res chain seq x y z
N LEU A 1 -6.32 11.11 10.10
CA LEU A 1 -5.91 12.30 9.36
C LEU A 1 -5.01 13.22 10.20
N HIS A 2 -5.31 13.38 11.50
CA HIS A 2 -4.53 14.25 12.41
C HIS A 2 -3.02 13.95 12.38
N ASP A 3 -2.64 12.67 12.40
CA ASP A 3 -1.22 12.27 12.36
C ASP A 3 -0.55 12.60 11.01
N LEU A 4 -1.32 12.61 9.92
CA LEU A 4 -0.84 12.99 8.59
C LEU A 4 -0.68 14.52 8.48
N GLU A 5 -1.59 15.29 9.09
CA GLU A 5 -1.53 16.76 9.07
C GLU A 5 -0.24 17.29 9.70
N SER A 6 0.23 16.66 10.78
CA SER A 6 1.47 17.03 11.45
C SER A 6 2.74 16.61 10.69
N ARG A 7 2.62 15.76 9.67
CA ARG A 7 3.73 15.19 8.87
C ARG A 7 3.52 15.37 7.37
N ALA A 8 2.78 16.39 6.97
CA ALA A 8 2.37 16.63 5.59
C ALA A 8 3.51 17.06 4.66
N ASP A 9 4.67 17.44 5.20
CA ASP A 9 5.77 17.93 4.38
C ASP A 9 6.36 16.82 3.48
N GLY A 10 6.63 17.18 2.23
CA GLY A 10 7.14 16.24 1.22
C GLY A 10 6.15 15.20 0.70
N LEU A 11 4.89 15.18 1.16
CA LEU A 11 3.88 14.22 0.72
C LEU A 11 2.97 14.81 -0.35
N ILE A 12 2.59 14.00 -1.33
CA ILE A 12 1.50 14.23 -2.28
C ILE A 12 0.37 13.26 -1.94
N VAL A 13 -0.87 13.74 -2.00
CA VAL A 13 -2.07 12.96 -1.69
C VAL A 13 -2.89 12.79 -2.96
N LEU A 14 -3.20 11.55 -3.31
CA LEU A 14 -4.25 11.19 -4.25
C LEU A 14 -5.44 10.70 -3.43
N THR A 15 -6.68 11.05 -3.83
CA THR A 15 -7.88 10.75 -3.03
C THR A 15 -8.24 9.26 -2.97
N GLY A 16 -7.61 8.45 -3.80
CA GLY A 16 -7.85 7.01 -3.90
C GLY A 16 -9.01 6.65 -4.83
N GLY A 17 -9.06 5.39 -5.27
CA GLY A 17 -10.16 4.85 -6.05
C GLY A 17 -11.40 4.56 -5.20
N THR A 18 -12.20 3.55 -5.58
CA THR A 18 -13.48 3.21 -4.93
C THR A 18 -13.42 2.99 -3.41
N LYS A 19 -12.25 2.58 -2.90
CA LYS A 19 -12.00 2.42 -1.45
C LYS A 19 -11.54 3.71 -0.77
N GLY A 20 -11.26 4.76 -1.53
CA GLY A 20 -10.86 6.07 -1.02
C GLY A 20 -11.96 6.71 -0.17
N ALA A 21 -11.57 7.45 0.87
CA ALA A 21 -12.55 7.98 1.82
C ALA A 21 -13.52 8.99 1.18
N VAL A 22 -13.05 9.79 0.22
CA VAL A 22 -13.91 10.75 -0.52
C VAL A 22 -14.91 10.00 -1.41
N ASN A 23 -14.42 9.00 -2.17
CA ASN A 23 -15.28 8.18 -3.04
C ASN A 23 -16.36 7.47 -2.25
N ARG A 24 -16.01 6.84 -1.12
CA ARG A 24 -16.97 6.15 -0.26
C ARG A 24 -18.06 7.09 0.27
N LEU A 25 -17.71 8.29 0.68
CA LEU A 25 -18.69 9.28 1.13
C LEU A 25 -19.64 9.69 -0.01
N LEU A 26 -19.14 9.81 -1.23
CA LEU A 26 -19.97 10.11 -2.40
C LEU A 26 -20.89 8.95 -2.75
N THR A 27 -20.39 7.71 -2.77
CA THR A 27 -21.23 6.52 -3.04
C THR A 27 -22.29 6.28 -1.96
N ASP A 28 -22.02 6.69 -0.72
CA ASP A 28 -22.98 6.64 0.40
C ASP A 28 -23.96 7.82 0.41
N GLY A 29 -23.94 8.70 -0.61
CA GLY A 29 -24.81 9.88 -0.70
C GLY A 29 -24.47 10.98 0.31
N GLN A 30 -23.27 10.97 0.87
CA GLN A 30 -22.80 11.93 1.89
C GLN A 30 -21.93 13.02 1.27
N GLY A 31 -22.39 13.69 0.22
CA GLY A 31 -21.64 14.69 -0.55
C GLY A 31 -21.06 15.81 0.31
N ASP A 32 -21.83 16.35 1.27
CA ASP A 32 -21.34 17.41 2.17
C ASP A 32 -20.13 16.96 2.99
N LYS A 33 -20.13 15.71 3.46
CA LYS A 33 -18.99 15.16 4.22
C LYS A 33 -17.79 14.89 3.32
N ALA A 34 -18.03 14.48 2.08
CA ALA A 34 -16.99 14.32 1.07
C ALA A 34 -16.29 15.66 0.79
N GLU A 35 -17.06 16.71 0.63
CA GLU A 35 -16.55 18.08 0.44
C GLU A 35 -15.73 18.55 1.66
N ILE A 36 -16.26 18.41 2.87
CA ILE A 36 -15.55 18.77 4.10
C ILE A 36 -14.22 18.05 4.21
N LEU A 37 -14.19 16.75 3.92
CA LEU A 37 -12.97 15.95 3.95
C LEU A 37 -11.96 16.43 2.90
N LEU A 38 -12.40 16.67 1.67
CA LEU A 38 -11.56 17.12 0.56
C LEU A 38 -10.94 18.50 0.86
N VAL A 39 -11.73 19.44 1.38
CA VAL A 39 -11.26 20.77 1.80
C VAL A 39 -10.24 20.64 2.95
N ARG A 40 -10.47 19.75 3.90
CA ARG A 40 -9.52 19.50 4.98
C ARG A 40 -8.19 18.95 4.45
N LEU A 41 -8.22 18.00 3.51
CA LEU A 41 -7.03 17.49 2.82
C LEU A 41 -6.31 18.62 2.08
N SER A 42 -7.02 19.43 1.33
CA SER A 42 -6.44 20.56 0.57
C SER A 42 -5.72 21.56 1.49
N ARG A 43 -6.25 21.82 2.68
CA ARG A 43 -5.62 22.70 3.67
C ARG A 43 -4.37 22.08 4.31
N ALA A 44 -4.42 20.78 4.60
CA ALA A 44 -3.30 20.06 5.19
C ALA A 44 -2.14 19.85 4.18
N PHE A 45 -2.45 19.74 2.89
CA PHE A 45 -1.49 19.47 1.81
C PHE A 45 -1.60 20.53 0.70
N PRO A 46 -1.30 21.80 0.94
CA PRO A 46 -1.54 22.89 0.00
C PRO A 46 -0.79 22.67 -1.33
N GLY A 47 -1.53 22.64 -2.45
CA GLY A 47 -1.00 22.38 -3.79
C GLY A 47 -0.48 20.96 -4.01
N ARG A 48 -0.82 20.00 -3.14
CA ARG A 48 -0.32 18.61 -3.17
C ARG A 48 -1.43 17.57 -3.06
N VAL A 49 -2.70 17.96 -3.25
CA VAL A 49 -3.85 17.06 -3.33
C VAL A 49 -4.29 16.96 -4.78
N TYR A 50 -4.50 15.74 -5.25
CA TYR A 50 -5.07 15.41 -6.54
C TYR A 50 -6.34 14.59 -6.33
N VAL A 51 -7.41 14.96 -7.02
CA VAL A 51 -8.63 14.15 -7.06
C VAL A 51 -8.41 13.02 -8.06
N GLU A 52 -8.38 11.81 -7.57
CA GLU A 52 -8.06 10.62 -8.34
C GLU A 52 -9.30 10.01 -8.98
N LEU A 53 -9.22 9.75 -10.27
CA LEU A 53 -10.24 9.09 -11.06
C LEU A 53 -9.73 7.75 -11.57
N GLN A 54 -10.58 6.74 -11.49
CA GLN A 54 -10.34 5.40 -12.01
C GLN A 54 -11.56 4.92 -12.80
N ARG A 55 -11.33 4.22 -13.91
CA ARG A 55 -12.40 3.72 -14.80
C ARG A 55 -12.12 2.26 -15.16
N HIS A 56 -12.58 1.36 -14.28
CA HIS A 56 -12.50 -0.10 -14.50
C HIS A 56 -13.88 -0.71 -14.79
N GLY A 57 -14.92 0.14 -14.97
CA GLY A 57 -16.30 -0.30 -15.16
C GLY A 57 -16.95 -0.83 -13.89
N LEU A 58 -16.54 -0.31 -12.74
CA LEU A 58 -17.17 -0.62 -11.45
C LEU A 58 -18.32 0.36 -11.20
N PRO A 59 -19.51 -0.11 -10.78
CA PRO A 59 -20.67 0.77 -10.50
C PRO A 59 -20.35 1.87 -9.46
N ALA A 60 -19.44 1.59 -8.53
CA ALA A 60 -19.01 2.56 -7.53
C ALA A 60 -18.17 3.70 -8.14
N GLU A 61 -17.44 3.44 -9.23
CA GLU A 61 -16.71 4.48 -9.97
C GLU A 61 -17.69 5.40 -10.66
N ASP A 62 -18.64 4.84 -11.41
CA ASP A 62 -19.66 5.59 -12.15
C ASP A 62 -20.51 6.47 -11.21
N LEU A 63 -20.82 5.98 -10.02
CA LEU A 63 -21.58 6.70 -9.02
C LEU A 63 -20.82 7.86 -8.38
N ALA A 64 -19.51 7.69 -8.13
CA ALA A 64 -18.69 8.69 -7.45
C ALA A 64 -18.12 9.75 -8.39
N GLU A 65 -17.78 9.39 -9.63
CA GLU A 65 -17.01 10.23 -10.55
C GLU A 65 -17.63 11.62 -10.79
N PRO A 66 -18.93 11.78 -11.06
CA PRO A 66 -19.52 13.11 -11.24
C PRO A 66 -19.30 14.02 -10.03
N GLY A 67 -19.49 13.49 -8.82
CA GLY A 67 -19.26 14.25 -7.58
C GLY A 67 -17.79 14.58 -7.34
N LEU A 68 -16.86 13.70 -7.73
CA LEU A 68 -15.41 13.96 -7.65
C LEU A 68 -15.00 15.10 -8.59
N VAL A 69 -15.48 15.06 -9.83
CA VAL A 69 -15.20 16.09 -10.84
C VAL A 69 -15.77 17.44 -10.40
N ASP A 70 -17.01 17.49 -9.96
CA ASP A 70 -17.67 18.70 -9.45
C ASP A 70 -16.91 19.32 -8.28
N LEU A 71 -16.53 18.50 -7.30
CA LEU A 71 -15.75 18.96 -6.14
C LEU A 71 -14.36 19.42 -6.54
N ALA A 72 -13.70 18.73 -7.47
CA ALA A 72 -12.39 19.14 -7.96
C ALA A 72 -12.42 20.52 -8.59
N TYR A 73 -13.33 20.76 -9.51
CA TYR A 73 -13.48 22.06 -10.16
C TYR A 73 -13.95 23.17 -9.20
N LYS A 74 -14.91 22.85 -8.32
CA LYS A 74 -15.40 23.78 -7.30
C LYS A 74 -14.30 24.33 -6.40
N HIS A 75 -13.32 23.49 -6.04
CA HIS A 75 -12.24 23.84 -5.14
C HIS A 75 -10.90 24.09 -5.84
N GLY A 76 -10.86 24.09 -7.19
CA GLY A 76 -9.65 24.32 -7.97
C GLY A 76 -8.57 23.25 -7.73
N LEU A 77 -8.97 22.01 -7.48
CA LEU A 77 -8.06 20.88 -7.26
C LEU A 77 -7.80 20.14 -8.58
N PRO A 78 -6.57 19.74 -8.86
CA PRO A 78 -6.26 19.00 -10.07
C PRO A 78 -6.83 17.58 -10.03
N LEU A 79 -7.38 17.13 -11.16
CA LEU A 79 -7.73 15.74 -11.41
C LEU A 79 -6.48 14.94 -11.77
N VAL A 80 -6.45 13.64 -11.46
CA VAL A 80 -5.43 12.70 -11.93
C VAL A 80 -6.06 11.36 -12.28
N ALA A 81 -5.81 10.89 -13.50
CA ALA A 81 -6.26 9.58 -13.97
C ALA A 81 -5.26 8.50 -13.53
N THR A 82 -5.73 7.49 -12.82
CA THR A 82 -4.90 6.35 -12.47
C THR A 82 -5.51 5.04 -12.94
N ASN A 83 -4.66 4.04 -13.06
CA ASN A 83 -5.07 2.67 -13.31
C ASN A 83 -4.51 1.81 -12.16
N GLU A 84 -5.28 0.88 -11.65
CA GLU A 84 -4.86 -0.09 -10.64
C GLU A 84 -4.63 -1.45 -11.33
N PRO A 85 -3.50 -1.68 -12.01
CA PRO A 85 -3.28 -2.90 -12.78
C PRO A 85 -2.89 -4.05 -11.86
N PHE A 86 -3.56 -5.18 -12.03
CA PHE A 86 -3.25 -6.43 -11.34
C PHE A 86 -2.66 -7.48 -12.28
N PHE A 87 -2.77 -7.31 -13.59
CA PHE A 87 -2.24 -8.21 -14.62
C PHE A 87 -1.79 -7.44 -15.87
N ALA A 88 -0.96 -8.07 -16.69
CA ALA A 88 -0.28 -7.41 -17.78
C ALA A 88 -1.20 -7.07 -18.97
N ASP A 89 -2.09 -7.97 -19.32
CA ASP A 89 -3.02 -7.81 -20.44
C ASP A 89 -4.42 -8.35 -20.09
N ARG A 90 -5.41 -7.93 -20.86
CA ARG A 90 -6.82 -8.26 -20.63
C ARG A 90 -7.12 -9.76 -20.66
N GLY A 91 -6.35 -10.55 -21.41
CA GLY A 91 -6.51 -11.99 -21.51
C GLY A 91 -6.11 -12.74 -20.25
N MET A 92 -5.34 -12.11 -19.35
CA MET A 92 -4.94 -12.70 -18.07
C MET A 92 -6.02 -12.63 -16.98
N TYR A 93 -7.15 -12.01 -17.23
CA TYR A 93 -8.20 -11.80 -16.24
C TYR A 93 -8.67 -13.09 -15.56
N GLU A 94 -8.99 -14.13 -16.35
CA GLU A 94 -9.50 -15.40 -15.81
C GLU A 94 -8.46 -16.11 -14.93
N ALA A 95 -7.20 -16.10 -15.35
CA ALA A 95 -6.11 -16.67 -14.56
C ALA A 95 -5.91 -15.91 -13.24
N HIS A 96 -5.99 -14.58 -13.28
CA HIS A 96 -5.90 -13.76 -12.07
C HIS A 96 -7.11 -13.94 -11.15
N ASP A 97 -8.32 -14.10 -11.69
CA ASP A 97 -9.54 -14.38 -10.92
C ASP A 97 -9.42 -15.73 -10.18
N ALA A 98 -8.85 -16.74 -10.84
CA ALA A 98 -8.55 -18.01 -10.19
C ALA A 98 -7.51 -17.87 -9.05
N LEU A 99 -6.50 -17.01 -9.21
CA LEU A 99 -5.53 -16.72 -8.14
C LEU A 99 -6.19 -16.04 -6.93
N ILE A 100 -7.14 -15.11 -7.14
CA ILE A 100 -7.93 -14.52 -6.04
C ILE A 100 -8.70 -15.61 -5.31
N CYS A 101 -9.35 -16.52 -6.03
CA CYS A 101 -10.08 -17.63 -5.41
C CYS A 101 -9.16 -18.54 -4.56
N ILE A 102 -7.97 -18.86 -5.04
CA ILE A 102 -6.99 -19.65 -4.27
C ILE A 102 -6.58 -18.89 -2.99
N ALA A 103 -6.32 -17.59 -3.09
CA ALA A 103 -5.89 -16.77 -1.95
C ALA A 103 -6.98 -16.64 -0.87
N GLU A 104 -8.24 -16.61 -1.27
CA GLU A 104 -9.38 -16.39 -0.36
C GLU A 104 -10.11 -17.72 0.02
N GLY A 105 -9.66 -18.84 -0.48
CA GLY A 105 -10.32 -20.14 -0.24
C GLY A 105 -11.71 -20.22 -0.86
N ALA A 106 -11.93 -19.49 -1.96
CA ALA A 106 -13.19 -19.42 -2.67
C ALA A 106 -13.16 -20.27 -3.96
N TYR A 107 -14.32 -20.51 -4.56
CA TYR A 107 -14.45 -21.17 -5.85
C TYR A 107 -14.86 -20.18 -6.95
N VAL A 108 -14.35 -20.37 -8.16
CA VAL A 108 -14.64 -19.50 -9.32
C VAL A 108 -16.15 -19.41 -9.59
N ALA A 109 -16.91 -20.49 -9.35
CA ALA A 109 -18.36 -20.52 -9.54
C ALA A 109 -19.17 -19.77 -8.47
N GLN A 110 -18.57 -19.33 -7.37
CA GLN A 110 -19.28 -18.55 -6.35
C GLN A 110 -19.61 -17.15 -6.87
N GLU A 111 -20.84 -16.69 -6.68
CA GLU A 111 -21.30 -15.36 -7.10
C GLU A 111 -20.84 -14.29 -6.13
N GLU A 112 -21.03 -14.51 -4.83
CA GLU A 112 -20.62 -13.59 -3.76
C GLU A 112 -19.16 -13.81 -3.35
N ARG A 113 -18.25 -13.16 -4.04
CA ARG A 113 -16.81 -13.17 -3.74
C ARG A 113 -16.14 -11.92 -4.29
N ARG A 114 -14.93 -11.66 -3.85
CA ARG A 114 -14.11 -10.61 -4.45
C ARG A 114 -13.84 -10.92 -5.92
N ARG A 115 -14.13 -9.95 -6.77
CA ARG A 115 -13.80 -9.99 -8.20
C ARG A 115 -13.23 -8.65 -8.63
N LEU A 116 -12.36 -8.69 -9.61
CA LEU A 116 -11.96 -7.54 -10.41
C LEU A 116 -12.75 -7.52 -11.71
N THR A 117 -12.52 -6.54 -12.55
CA THR A 117 -13.00 -6.50 -13.92
C THR A 117 -11.85 -6.81 -14.88
N PRO A 118 -12.11 -7.19 -16.13
CA PRO A 118 -11.08 -7.32 -17.15
C PRO A 118 -10.30 -6.01 -17.42
N GLU A 119 -10.81 -4.88 -16.95
CA GLU A 119 -10.20 -3.56 -17.11
C GLU A 119 -9.04 -3.26 -16.15
N HIS A 120 -8.76 -4.15 -15.20
CA HIS A 120 -7.62 -4.03 -14.30
C HIS A 120 -6.30 -4.54 -14.90
N TYR A 121 -6.15 -4.45 -16.24
CA TYR A 121 -4.88 -4.74 -16.90
C TYR A 121 -4.02 -3.48 -17.03
N PHE A 122 -2.74 -3.68 -17.31
CA PHE A 122 -1.78 -2.60 -17.49
C PHE A 122 -2.01 -1.89 -18.83
N LYS A 123 -2.78 -0.80 -18.82
CA LYS A 123 -3.12 -0.01 -20.00
C LYS A 123 -1.94 0.80 -20.51
N SER A 124 -1.81 0.88 -21.81
CA SER A 124 -0.87 1.77 -22.48
C SER A 124 -1.26 3.26 -22.31
N PRO A 125 -0.32 4.20 -22.52
CA PRO A 125 -0.66 5.63 -22.48
C PRO A 125 -1.74 6.05 -23.48
N SER A 126 -1.83 5.40 -24.64
CA SER A 126 -2.87 5.67 -25.64
C SER A 126 -4.25 5.21 -25.16
N GLU A 127 -4.34 4.00 -24.59
CA GLU A 127 -5.58 3.49 -24.01
C GLU A 127 -6.07 4.36 -22.85
N MET A 128 -5.16 4.82 -21.98
CA MET A 128 -5.53 5.73 -20.89
C MET A 128 -6.04 7.07 -21.43
N ARG A 129 -5.42 7.64 -22.46
CA ARG A 129 -5.88 8.88 -23.09
C ARG A 129 -7.22 8.73 -23.80
N GLU A 130 -7.50 7.58 -24.39
CA GLU A 130 -8.80 7.27 -24.98
C GLU A 130 -9.88 7.12 -23.89
N LEU A 131 -9.56 6.41 -22.81
CA LEU A 131 -10.46 6.20 -21.68
C LEU A 131 -10.88 7.50 -20.97
N PHE A 132 -9.97 8.48 -20.93
CA PHE A 132 -10.18 9.80 -20.32
C PHE A 132 -10.19 10.93 -21.37
N ALA A 133 -10.72 10.66 -22.59
CA ALA A 133 -10.75 11.65 -23.66
C ALA A 133 -11.59 12.89 -23.32
N ASP A 134 -12.57 12.74 -22.44
CA ASP A 134 -13.42 13.79 -21.89
C ASP A 134 -12.76 14.64 -20.78
N LEU A 135 -11.69 14.13 -20.15
CA LEU A 135 -10.94 14.77 -19.07
C LEU A 135 -9.43 14.67 -19.32
N PRO A 136 -8.91 15.24 -20.45
CA PRO A 136 -7.52 15.06 -20.85
C PRO A 136 -6.50 15.58 -19.83
N GLU A 137 -6.86 16.60 -19.04
CA GLU A 137 -6.02 17.15 -17.97
C GLU A 137 -5.74 16.11 -16.86
N ALA A 138 -6.66 15.16 -16.62
CA ALA A 138 -6.43 14.11 -15.65
C ALA A 138 -5.25 13.20 -16.06
N CYS A 139 -5.11 12.92 -17.36
CA CYS A 139 -3.94 12.22 -17.91
C CYS A 139 -2.68 13.10 -17.89
N ASP A 140 -2.77 14.38 -18.24
CA ASP A 140 -1.63 15.29 -18.26
C ASP A 140 -1.04 15.47 -16.85
N ASN A 141 -1.87 15.52 -15.83
CA ASN A 141 -1.44 15.62 -14.43
C ASN A 141 -0.66 14.41 -13.94
N THR A 142 -0.77 13.25 -14.58
CA THR A 142 0.09 12.09 -14.23
C THR A 142 1.57 12.42 -14.47
N LEU A 143 1.89 13.16 -15.54
CA LEU A 143 3.25 13.61 -15.82
C LEU A 143 3.72 14.66 -14.81
N VAL A 144 2.80 15.54 -14.37
CA VAL A 144 3.10 16.52 -13.31
C VAL A 144 3.46 15.81 -12.01
N VAL A 145 2.64 14.85 -11.59
CA VAL A 145 2.91 14.04 -10.37
C VAL A 145 4.23 13.28 -10.51
N SER A 146 4.47 12.61 -11.64
CA SER A 146 5.70 11.87 -11.91
C SER A 146 6.95 12.76 -11.78
N ARG A 147 6.92 13.96 -12.37
CA ARG A 147 8.04 14.92 -12.27
C ARG A 147 8.25 15.42 -10.85
N ARG A 148 7.18 15.67 -10.11
CA ARG A 148 7.25 16.08 -8.69
C ARG A 148 7.79 14.99 -7.79
N CYS A 149 7.59 13.72 -8.14
CA CYS A 149 8.07 12.56 -7.41
C CYS A 149 9.38 12.00 -7.97
N ALA A 150 10.04 12.71 -8.90
CA ALA A 150 11.30 12.26 -9.50
C ALA A 150 12.40 12.16 -8.45
N PHE A 151 12.82 10.92 -8.17
CA PHE A 151 13.88 10.61 -7.21
C PHE A 151 14.69 9.41 -7.70
N MET A 152 16.02 9.52 -7.62
CA MET A 152 16.91 8.41 -7.94
C MET A 152 17.42 7.76 -6.66
N VAL A 153 17.17 6.48 -6.53
CA VAL A 153 17.65 5.69 -5.38
C VAL A 153 19.15 5.47 -5.49
N ASN A 154 19.90 5.95 -4.52
CA ASN A 154 21.34 5.71 -4.41
C ASN A 154 21.61 4.50 -3.50
N LYS A 155 22.61 3.68 -3.88
CA LYS A 155 23.07 2.57 -3.03
C LYS A 155 23.59 3.13 -1.71
N ARG A 156 23.11 2.60 -0.60
CA ARG A 156 23.62 2.86 0.76
C ARG A 156 24.12 1.56 1.36
N LYS A 157 25.06 1.68 2.28
CA LYS A 157 25.44 0.53 3.12
C LYS A 157 24.21 0.07 3.91
N PRO A 158 24.02 -1.25 4.09
CA PRO A 158 22.96 -1.77 4.93
C PRO A 158 22.98 -1.10 6.31
N ILE A 159 21.82 -0.61 6.76
CA ILE A 159 21.64 -0.04 8.09
C ILE A 159 20.86 -1.09 8.87
N LEU A 160 21.52 -1.73 9.82
CA LEU A 160 20.84 -2.60 10.76
C LEU A 160 20.37 -1.76 11.94
N PRO A 161 19.13 -1.98 12.43
CA PRO A 161 18.68 -1.33 13.65
C PRO A 161 19.61 -1.70 14.82
N PRO A 162 20.09 -0.74 15.61
CA PRO A 162 20.92 -1.06 16.77
C PRO A 162 20.09 -1.81 17.81
N PHE A 163 20.62 -2.95 18.27
CA PHE A 163 20.03 -3.70 19.36
C PHE A 163 20.55 -3.14 20.69
N ARG A 164 19.78 -2.24 21.28
CA ARG A 164 20.16 -1.57 22.52
C ARG A 164 19.72 -2.38 23.75
N MET A 165 20.64 -2.55 24.68
CA MET A 165 20.38 -3.08 25.99
C MET A 165 21.21 -2.23 26.97
N ASP A 166 20.59 -1.73 28.03
CA ASP A 166 21.19 -0.73 28.91
C ASP A 166 22.58 -1.15 29.42
N GLY A 167 23.56 -0.29 29.17
CA GLY A 167 24.94 -0.45 29.63
C GLY A 167 25.81 -1.48 28.91
N LEU A 168 25.31 -2.12 27.84
CA LEU A 168 26.04 -3.14 27.08
C LEU A 168 26.20 -2.75 25.61
N THR A 169 27.31 -3.14 25.01
CA THR A 169 27.53 -3.10 23.56
C THR A 169 26.79 -4.25 22.87
N GLU A 170 26.50 -4.11 21.59
CA GLU A 170 25.83 -5.17 20.79
C GLU A 170 26.59 -6.50 20.84
N ALA A 171 27.93 -6.45 20.82
CA ALA A 171 28.79 -7.63 20.90
C ALA A 171 28.65 -8.35 22.25
N GLU A 172 28.54 -7.59 23.35
CA GLU A 172 28.35 -8.14 24.70
C GLU A 172 26.95 -8.75 24.84
N VAL A 173 25.93 -8.06 24.32
CA VAL A 173 24.56 -8.59 24.30
C VAL A 173 24.51 -9.88 23.48
N LEU A 174 25.08 -9.90 22.28
CA LEU A 174 25.12 -11.09 21.43
C LEU A 174 25.80 -12.25 22.17
N ARG A 175 26.99 -12.01 22.74
CA ARG A 175 27.73 -13.04 23.49
C ARG A 175 26.90 -13.61 24.63
N ARG A 176 26.27 -12.74 25.44
CA ARG A 176 25.41 -13.16 26.55
C ARG A 176 24.25 -14.01 26.05
N LYS A 177 23.54 -13.56 25.02
CA LYS A 177 22.42 -14.30 24.43
C LYS A 177 22.86 -15.65 23.82
N CYS A 178 24.03 -15.72 23.24
CA CYS A 178 24.58 -17.00 22.75
C CYS A 178 24.85 -17.98 23.91
N TRP A 179 25.45 -17.51 25.02
CA TRP A 179 25.69 -18.36 26.18
C TRP A 179 24.37 -18.83 26.84
N GLU A 180 23.41 -17.91 27.04
CA GLU A 180 22.09 -18.28 27.57
C GLU A 180 21.39 -19.31 26.66
N GLY A 181 21.43 -19.09 25.35
CA GLY A 181 20.81 -19.99 24.38
C GLY A 181 21.53 -21.35 24.27
N LEU A 182 22.85 -21.36 24.43
CA LEU A 182 23.65 -22.60 24.45
C LEU A 182 23.31 -23.44 25.68
N ALA A 183 23.30 -22.82 26.86
CA ALA A 183 22.94 -23.51 28.10
C ALA A 183 21.57 -24.17 28.02
N ALA A 184 20.56 -23.43 27.53
CA ALA A 184 19.20 -23.97 27.36
C ALA A 184 19.13 -25.13 26.33
N ARG A 185 19.95 -25.06 25.25
CA ARG A 185 20.00 -26.13 24.25
C ARG A 185 20.71 -27.38 24.75
N LEU A 186 21.79 -27.22 25.48
CA LEU A 186 22.52 -28.33 26.10
C LEU A 186 21.62 -29.08 27.06
N GLU A 187 20.92 -28.38 27.94
CA GLU A 187 19.97 -28.95 28.88
C GLU A 187 18.85 -29.73 28.19
N LYS A 188 18.29 -29.15 27.14
CA LYS A 188 17.09 -29.71 26.48
C LYS A 188 17.40 -30.82 25.48
N HIS A 189 18.54 -30.77 24.80
CA HIS A 189 18.79 -31.58 23.62
C HIS A 189 20.05 -32.46 23.69
N VAL A 190 20.97 -32.16 24.59
CA VAL A 190 22.27 -32.85 24.66
C VAL A 190 22.41 -33.63 25.97
N PHE A 191 22.10 -32.98 27.09
CA PHE A 191 22.22 -33.66 28.39
C PHE A 191 21.11 -34.69 28.59
N GLN A 192 21.52 -35.88 29.02
CA GLN A 192 20.58 -36.96 29.31
C GLN A 192 20.51 -37.21 30.82
N PRO A 193 19.38 -37.74 31.33
CA PRO A 193 19.28 -38.12 32.75
C PRO A 193 20.38 -39.13 33.12
N GLY A 194 21.14 -38.82 34.15
CA GLY A 194 22.22 -39.69 34.66
C GLY A 194 23.63 -39.35 34.18
N MET A 195 23.79 -38.35 33.30
CA MET A 195 25.13 -37.88 32.88
C MET A 195 25.87 -37.23 34.08
N THR A 196 27.14 -37.60 34.23
CA THR A 196 28.03 -36.95 35.20
C THR A 196 28.41 -35.54 34.74
N GLU A 197 28.93 -34.69 35.62
CA GLU A 197 29.38 -33.32 35.23
C GLU A 197 30.54 -33.37 34.22
N GLU A 198 31.45 -34.35 34.30
CA GLU A 198 32.56 -34.54 33.33
C GLU A 198 32.01 -34.88 31.92
N GLU A 199 30.98 -35.73 31.83
CA GLU A 199 30.34 -36.07 30.56
C GLU A 199 29.58 -34.88 29.98
N LYS A 200 28.94 -34.05 30.81
CA LYS A 200 28.31 -32.83 30.38
C LYS A 200 29.29 -31.79 29.87
N GLU A 201 30.42 -31.58 30.56
CA GLU A 201 31.48 -30.69 30.08
C GLU A 201 32.08 -31.15 28.77
N HIS A 202 32.26 -32.46 28.60
CA HIS A 202 32.79 -33.02 27.35
C HIS A 202 31.78 -32.81 26.20
N ALA A 203 30.48 -33.00 26.43
CA ALA A 203 29.43 -32.80 25.46
C ALA A 203 29.17 -31.33 25.09
N ALA A 204 29.58 -30.38 25.94
CA ALA A 204 29.44 -28.94 25.73
C ALA A 204 30.64 -28.31 24.98
N ARG A 205 31.73 -29.03 24.76
CA ARG A 205 32.90 -28.60 23.98
C ARG A 205 32.73 -28.86 22.48
#